data_2bf582dccba22d355ef0667eabfa954f
#
_entry.id   2bf582dccba22d355ef0667eabfa954f
#
_cell.length_a   1.000
_cell.length_b   1.000
_cell.length_c   1.000
_cell.angle_alpha   90.00
_cell.angle_beta   90.00
_cell.angle_gamma   90.00
#
_symmetry.space_group_name_H-M   'P 1'
#
loop_
_entity.id
_entity.type
_entity.pdbx_description
1 polymer ?
#
loop_
_entity_poly.entity_id
_entity_poly.type
_entity_poly.pdbx_seq_one_letter_code
_entity_poly.pdbx_strand_id
1 'polypeptide(L)'
;IHAAYVRLDARWEQLSFVGGLRYERTKTDGEAFRFDVDTNRGVLQNVDRSYGELLPSLHFRYELTPDSILRWSYSTGLSRPHYPDTVPRLVISDEDREAEAGNPDLKATYSHNLDVSWERYLRPLGLISVAAFHKRLQDPIFIGTSTIGSGVESLRITRPENGDSGEITGLELAWQQTFDQLPAPFDGLGVYANYTWADSEADLPFGIGKTELPGTSRHNVNFAVFYEKHGLNTRLAYNSRSAFIQEFDAADRGLDVYWDRRELLDFTASYQFTSQWTAFAEINNLTDTKQRRYQGVRNRVLELEQFGRAWQLGLRFEY
;
A
#
# COMPACT_ATOMS: atom_id res chain seq x y z
N ILE A 1 2.64 12.86 21.00
CA ILE A 1 3.84 12.06 20.71
C ILE A 1 5.05 12.89 21.07
N HIS A 2 6.00 12.28 21.81
CA HIS A 2 7.32 12.83 22.09
C HIS A 2 8.37 11.92 21.49
N ALA A 3 9.40 12.50 20.84
CA ALA A 3 10.44 11.72 20.20
C ALA A 3 11.82 12.38 20.36
N ALA A 4 12.84 11.54 20.44
CA ALA A 4 14.25 11.95 20.37
C ALA A 4 14.99 10.98 19.46
N TYR A 5 16.03 11.45 18.78
CA TYR A 5 16.84 10.59 17.92
C TYR A 5 18.31 11.01 17.91
N VAL A 6 19.17 10.06 17.58
CA VAL A 6 20.56 10.25 17.23
C VAL A 6 20.84 9.63 15.89
N ARG A 7 21.66 10.29 15.06
CA ARG A 7 22.07 9.84 13.73
C ARG A 7 23.57 9.95 13.59
N LEU A 8 24.17 8.96 12.95
CA LEU A 8 25.57 8.92 12.56
C LEU A 8 25.66 8.73 11.04
N ASP A 9 26.40 9.59 10.37
CA ASP A 9 26.75 9.50 8.95
C ASP A 9 28.24 9.30 8.82
N ALA A 10 28.65 8.31 8.03
CA ALA A 10 30.05 8.01 7.77
C ALA A 10 30.25 7.67 6.29
N ARG A 11 31.40 8.06 5.73
CA ARG A 11 31.77 7.76 4.35
C ARG A 11 33.25 7.39 4.26
N TRP A 12 33.49 6.29 3.54
CA TRP A 12 34.83 5.78 3.22
C TRP A 12 34.88 5.46 1.73
N GLU A 13 35.62 6.21 0.95
CA GLU A 13 35.76 6.00 -0.50
C GLU A 13 34.44 5.59 -1.18
N GLN A 14 34.24 4.29 -1.40
CA GLN A 14 33.09 3.70 -2.09
C GLN A 14 31.92 3.32 -1.15
N LEU A 15 32.15 3.30 0.19
CA LEU A 15 31.17 2.90 1.18
C LEU A 15 30.60 4.12 1.91
N SER A 16 29.28 4.24 1.93
CA SER A 16 28.55 5.19 2.77
C SER A 16 27.68 4.43 3.75
N PHE A 17 27.64 4.92 4.97
CA PHE A 17 26.86 4.37 6.07
C PHE A 17 26.03 5.47 6.73
N VAL A 18 24.78 5.16 7.03
CA VAL A 18 23.91 5.99 7.86
C VAL A 18 23.31 5.08 8.93
N GLY A 19 23.55 5.38 10.19
CA GLY A 19 22.96 4.68 11.34
C GLY A 19 22.13 5.64 12.18
N GLY A 20 21.01 5.18 12.69
CA GLY A 20 20.12 5.98 13.51
C GLY A 20 19.44 5.18 14.60
N LEU A 21 19.16 5.85 15.70
CA LEU A 21 18.35 5.33 16.79
C LEU A 21 17.34 6.40 17.18
N ARG A 22 16.05 6.06 17.12
CA ARG A 22 14.96 6.96 17.47
C ARG A 22 14.13 6.31 18.58
N TYR A 23 13.81 7.07 19.60
CA TYR A 23 12.84 6.69 20.62
C TYR A 23 11.58 7.55 20.43
N GLU A 24 10.42 6.91 20.43
CA GLU A 24 9.13 7.60 20.40
C GLU A 24 8.27 7.16 21.59
N ARG A 25 7.66 8.12 22.24
CA ARG A 25 6.62 7.90 23.25
C ARG A 25 5.29 8.47 22.75
N THR A 26 4.28 7.60 22.68
CA THR A 26 2.91 7.97 22.30
C THR A 26 2.04 7.96 23.55
N LYS A 27 1.25 9.01 23.75
CA LYS A 27 0.17 9.06 24.72
C LYS A 27 -1.14 9.38 23.99
N THR A 28 -2.17 8.61 24.26
CA THR A 28 -3.53 8.79 23.72
C THR A 28 -4.48 8.89 24.90
N ASP A 29 -5.22 9.99 24.96
CA ASP A 29 -6.34 10.22 25.88
C ASP A 29 -7.61 10.32 25.03
N GLY A 30 -8.68 9.66 25.43
CA GLY A 30 -9.95 9.71 24.73
C GLY A 30 -11.12 9.34 25.63
N GLU A 31 -12.28 9.91 25.32
CA GLU A 31 -13.54 9.59 25.98
C GLU A 31 -14.58 9.23 24.92
N ALA A 32 -15.34 8.17 25.14
CA ALA A 32 -16.46 7.81 24.29
C ALA A 32 -17.54 7.07 25.09
N PHE A 33 -18.77 7.13 24.57
CA PHE A 33 -19.84 6.29 25.08
C PHE A 33 -19.75 4.90 24.43
N ARG A 34 -19.53 3.88 25.25
CA ARG A 34 -19.75 2.50 24.86
C ARG A 34 -21.22 2.16 25.05
N PHE A 35 -21.89 1.77 23.98
CA PHE A 35 -23.24 1.28 24.05
C PHE A 35 -23.22 -0.16 24.59
N ASP A 36 -23.94 -0.39 25.67
CA ASP A 36 -24.15 -1.73 26.26
C ASP A 36 -25.46 -2.29 25.69
N VAL A 37 -25.32 -3.35 24.89
CA VAL A 37 -26.44 -3.98 24.15
C VAL A 37 -27.45 -4.61 25.14
N ASP A 38 -26.98 -5.18 26.25
CA ASP A 38 -27.83 -5.90 27.20
C ASP A 38 -28.69 -4.93 28.04
N THR A 39 -28.14 -3.77 28.39
CA THR A 39 -28.80 -2.76 29.20
C THR A 39 -29.43 -1.63 28.41
N ASN A 40 -29.19 -1.55 27.10
CA ASN A 40 -29.59 -0.48 26.19
C ASN A 40 -29.17 0.92 26.71
N ARG A 41 -27.98 1.02 27.28
CA ARG A 41 -27.45 2.26 27.87
C ARG A 41 -26.06 2.59 27.34
N GLY A 42 -25.81 3.88 27.14
CA GLY A 42 -24.46 4.38 26.89
C GLY A 42 -23.71 4.55 28.23
N VAL A 43 -22.57 3.89 28.35
CA VAL A 43 -21.66 4.05 29.49
C VAL A 43 -20.43 4.83 29.01
N LEU A 44 -20.12 5.96 29.68
CA LEU A 44 -18.90 6.71 29.36
C LEU A 44 -17.67 5.88 29.73
N GLN A 45 -16.80 5.68 28.76
CA GLN A 45 -15.54 4.98 28.92
C GLN A 45 -14.37 5.90 28.55
N ASN A 46 -13.39 5.97 29.44
CA ASN A 46 -12.16 6.71 29.24
C ASN A 46 -11.07 5.77 28.76
N VAL A 47 -10.29 6.21 27.77
CA VAL A 47 -9.11 5.53 27.27
C VAL A 47 -7.89 6.39 27.56
N ASP A 48 -6.98 5.91 28.40
CA ASP A 48 -5.66 6.50 28.65
C ASP A 48 -4.60 5.44 28.38
N ARG A 49 -3.80 5.65 27.32
CA ARG A 49 -2.75 4.74 26.91
C ARG A 49 -1.44 5.47 26.70
N SER A 50 -0.36 4.85 27.13
CA SER A 50 0.99 5.34 26.87
C SER A 50 1.91 4.16 26.58
N TYR A 51 2.66 4.25 25.48
CA TYR A 51 3.69 3.28 25.14
C TYR A 51 4.89 3.98 24.51
N GLY A 52 6.04 3.33 24.53
CA GLY A 52 7.28 3.85 23.97
C GLY A 52 8.00 2.79 23.18
N GLU A 53 8.52 3.17 22.00
CA GLU A 53 9.18 2.27 21.06
C GLU A 53 10.56 2.81 20.68
N LEU A 54 11.50 1.87 20.50
CA LEU A 54 12.84 2.15 20.03
C LEU A 54 12.95 1.72 18.57
N LEU A 55 13.35 2.65 17.72
CA LEU A 55 13.35 2.50 16.26
C LEU A 55 14.79 2.62 15.71
N PRO A 56 15.57 1.54 15.72
CA PRO A 56 16.88 1.52 15.08
C PRO A 56 16.78 1.46 13.57
N SER A 57 17.79 2.05 12.90
CA SER A 57 17.97 1.96 11.45
C SER A 57 19.44 1.97 11.05
N LEU A 58 19.78 1.16 10.05
CA LEU A 58 21.11 1.05 9.48
C LEU A 58 20.99 1.00 7.95
N HIS A 59 21.75 1.84 7.26
CA HIS A 59 21.75 1.91 5.80
C HIS A 59 23.18 1.91 5.30
N PHE A 60 23.46 1.05 4.35
CA PHE A 60 24.74 0.96 3.65
C PHE A 60 24.52 1.20 2.16
N ARG A 61 25.43 1.94 1.56
CA ARG A 61 25.50 2.18 0.13
C ARG A 61 26.94 1.94 -0.31
N TYR A 62 27.13 1.01 -1.23
CA TYR A 62 28.43 0.67 -1.78
C TYR A 62 28.46 0.92 -3.30
N GLU A 63 29.41 1.72 -3.74
CA GLU A 63 29.64 2.02 -5.16
C GLU A 63 30.50 0.90 -5.76
N LEU A 64 29.85 -0.10 -6.40
CA LEU A 64 30.56 -1.20 -7.08
C LEU A 64 31.39 -0.68 -8.26
N THR A 65 30.82 0.25 -9.02
CA THR A 65 31.43 1.00 -10.10
C THR A 65 30.82 2.41 -10.14
N PRO A 66 31.34 3.36 -10.93
CA PRO A 66 30.71 4.69 -11.08
C PRO A 66 29.24 4.64 -11.52
N ASP A 67 28.83 3.58 -12.23
CA ASP A 67 27.47 3.43 -12.75
C ASP A 67 26.67 2.31 -12.02
N SER A 68 27.21 1.71 -10.94
CA SER A 68 26.56 0.57 -10.26
C SER A 68 26.66 0.70 -8.74
N ILE A 69 25.50 0.58 -8.08
CA ILE A 69 25.37 0.78 -6.63
C ILE A 69 24.69 -0.44 -6.03
N LEU A 70 25.23 -0.92 -4.92
CA LEU A 70 24.60 -1.88 -4.03
C LEU A 70 24.14 -1.16 -2.76
N ARG A 71 22.92 -1.40 -2.35
CA ARG A 71 22.40 -0.92 -1.06
C ARG A 71 21.93 -2.08 -0.21
N TRP A 72 22.09 -1.91 1.07
CA TRP A 72 21.55 -2.79 2.07
C TRP A 72 21.02 -1.95 3.22
N SER A 73 19.82 -2.26 3.73
CA SER A 73 19.26 -1.58 4.87
C SER A 73 18.56 -2.54 5.83
N TYR A 74 18.66 -2.19 7.10
CA TYR A 74 17.79 -2.67 8.16
C TYR A 74 17.09 -1.44 8.76
N SER A 75 15.79 -1.51 8.87
CA SER A 75 15.01 -0.44 9.49
C SER A 75 13.85 -1.00 10.28
N THR A 76 13.39 -0.21 11.23
CA THR A 76 12.17 -0.50 11.96
C THR A 76 11.13 0.56 11.70
N GLY A 77 9.85 0.18 11.79
CA GLY A 77 8.71 1.08 11.58
C GLY A 77 7.65 0.89 12.63
N LEU A 78 6.87 1.93 12.87
CA LEU A 78 5.75 1.92 13.79
C LEU A 78 4.53 2.49 13.08
N SER A 79 3.46 1.68 12.96
CA SER A 79 2.16 2.10 12.45
C SER A 79 1.15 2.12 13.57
N ARG A 80 0.64 3.30 13.87
CA ARG A 80 -0.37 3.47 14.92
C ARG A 80 -1.75 3.15 14.39
N PRO A 81 -2.66 2.61 15.24
CA PRO A 81 -4.07 2.52 14.88
C PRO A 81 -4.64 3.89 14.50
N HIS A 82 -5.61 3.91 13.62
CA HIS A 82 -6.37 5.13 13.39
C HIS A 82 -7.12 5.54 14.66
N TYR A 83 -7.16 6.82 14.95
CA TYR A 83 -7.79 7.32 16.17
C TYR A 83 -9.25 6.84 16.35
N PRO A 84 -10.13 6.87 15.33
CA PRO A 84 -11.49 6.35 15.47
C PRO A 84 -11.57 4.86 15.83
N ASP A 85 -10.55 4.09 15.46
CA ASP A 85 -10.50 2.64 15.74
C ASP A 85 -10.19 2.33 17.20
N THR A 86 -9.54 3.27 17.90
CA THR A 86 -9.19 3.12 19.34
C THR A 86 -10.26 3.66 20.28
N VAL A 87 -11.28 4.31 19.76
CA VAL A 87 -12.38 4.85 20.57
C VAL A 87 -13.40 3.74 20.85
N PRO A 88 -13.87 3.56 22.11
CA PRO A 88 -14.83 2.52 22.47
C PRO A 88 -16.24 2.84 21.98
N ARG A 89 -16.40 3.04 20.67
CA ARG A 89 -17.69 3.31 20.03
C ARG A 89 -18.36 2.00 19.62
N LEU A 90 -19.68 1.97 19.63
CA LEU A 90 -20.49 0.92 19.01
C LEU A 90 -21.62 1.61 18.23
N VAL A 91 -21.67 1.35 16.93
CA VAL A 91 -22.74 1.83 16.04
C VAL A 91 -23.49 0.60 15.53
N ILE A 92 -24.77 0.53 15.82
CA ILE A 92 -25.63 -0.62 15.46
C ILE A 92 -26.56 -0.19 14.34
N SER A 93 -26.66 -1.01 13.30
CA SER A 93 -27.74 -1.00 12.30
C SER A 93 -28.74 -2.09 12.68
N ASP A 94 -29.87 -1.69 13.23
CA ASP A 94 -30.92 -2.63 13.65
C ASP A 94 -31.56 -3.34 12.45
N GLU A 95 -31.58 -2.67 11.29
CA GLU A 95 -32.20 -3.19 10.06
C GLU A 95 -31.39 -4.37 9.49
N ASP A 96 -30.06 -4.27 9.51
CA ASP A 96 -29.14 -5.25 8.94
C ASP A 96 -28.59 -6.24 9.99
N ARG A 97 -28.83 -5.97 11.28
CA ARG A 97 -28.22 -6.68 12.41
C ARG A 97 -26.69 -6.68 12.36
N GLU A 98 -26.14 -5.57 11.97
CA GLU A 98 -24.72 -5.32 11.89
C GLU A 98 -24.31 -4.20 12.84
N ALA A 99 -23.11 -4.30 13.36
CA ALA A 99 -22.53 -3.24 14.19
C ALA A 99 -21.08 -3.00 13.80
N GLU A 100 -20.68 -1.75 13.91
CA GLU A 100 -19.29 -1.33 13.86
C GLU A 100 -18.83 -0.94 15.27
N ALA A 101 -17.70 -1.48 15.70
CA ALA A 101 -17.12 -1.15 16.99
C ALA A 101 -15.67 -0.67 16.85
N GLY A 102 -15.26 0.23 17.73
CA GLY A 102 -13.86 0.49 17.96
C GLY A 102 -13.25 -0.50 18.97
N ASN A 103 -11.94 -0.57 19.01
CA ASN A 103 -11.19 -1.43 19.91
C ASN A 103 -10.15 -0.60 20.69
N PRO A 104 -10.45 -0.21 21.94
CA PRO A 104 -9.50 0.52 22.77
C PRO A 104 -8.22 -0.26 23.09
N ASP A 105 -8.24 -1.59 22.91
CA ASP A 105 -7.11 -2.47 23.21
C ASP A 105 -6.12 -2.64 22.05
N LEU A 106 -6.34 -1.96 20.94
CA LEU A 106 -5.44 -2.00 19.80
C LEU A 106 -4.03 -1.54 20.16
N LYS A 107 -3.06 -2.33 19.77
CA LYS A 107 -1.64 -1.99 19.80
C LYS A 107 -1.20 -1.43 18.47
N ALA A 108 -0.14 -0.63 18.49
CA ALA A 108 0.53 -0.22 17.26
C ALA A 108 1.25 -1.41 16.62
N THR A 109 1.18 -1.51 15.31
CA THR A 109 1.98 -2.48 14.54
C THR A 109 3.44 -2.03 14.52
N TYR A 110 4.35 -2.89 14.94
CA TYR A 110 5.78 -2.68 14.82
C TYR A 110 6.37 -3.54 13.72
N SER A 111 7.32 -2.99 12.93
CA SER A 111 7.93 -3.72 11.84
C SER A 111 9.45 -3.73 11.90
N HIS A 112 10.04 -4.87 11.50
CA HIS A 112 11.44 -5.03 11.15
C HIS A 112 11.53 -5.22 9.65
N ASN A 113 12.35 -4.42 8.98
CA ASN A 113 12.49 -4.42 7.53
C ASN A 113 13.95 -4.66 7.16
N LEU A 114 14.17 -5.60 6.26
CA LEU A 114 15.45 -5.88 5.62
C LEU A 114 15.29 -5.66 4.12
N ASP A 115 16.15 -4.84 3.53
CA ASP A 115 16.13 -4.54 2.10
C ASP A 115 17.54 -4.66 1.53
N VAL A 116 17.64 -5.23 0.34
CA VAL A 116 18.86 -5.27 -0.47
C VAL A 116 18.49 -4.86 -1.87
N SER A 117 19.23 -3.92 -2.45
CA SER A 117 19.00 -3.51 -3.84
C SER A 117 20.31 -3.31 -4.59
N TRP A 118 20.27 -3.65 -5.86
CA TRP A 118 21.29 -3.34 -6.83
C TRP A 118 20.72 -2.45 -7.90
N GLU A 119 21.43 -1.35 -8.20
CA GLU A 119 21.07 -0.35 -9.19
C GLU A 119 22.19 -0.23 -10.22
N ARG A 120 21.83 -0.14 -11.50
CA ARG A 120 22.75 0.18 -12.58
C ARG A 120 22.21 1.32 -13.43
N TYR A 121 22.98 2.39 -13.48
CA TYR A 121 22.71 3.54 -14.34
C TYR A 121 23.19 3.25 -15.76
N LEU A 122 22.30 3.41 -16.71
CA LEU A 122 22.56 3.14 -18.12
C LEU A 122 22.80 4.48 -18.85
N ARG A 123 23.58 4.40 -19.90
CA ARG A 123 23.82 5.58 -20.77
C ARG A 123 22.97 5.46 -22.03
N PRO A 124 22.50 6.57 -22.59
CA PRO A 124 22.69 7.94 -22.11
C PRO A 124 21.85 8.30 -20.88
N LEU A 125 20.60 7.79 -20.78
CA LEU A 125 19.71 8.00 -19.65
C LEU A 125 18.87 6.75 -19.42
N GLY A 126 19.16 6.06 -18.31
CA GLY A 126 18.40 4.86 -17.93
C GLY A 126 18.81 4.31 -16.57
N LEU A 127 18.01 3.41 -16.05
CA LEU A 127 18.20 2.74 -14.78
C LEU A 127 17.64 1.31 -14.87
N ILE A 128 18.42 0.33 -14.41
CA ILE A 128 17.93 -0.99 -14.04
C ILE A 128 18.10 -1.13 -12.53
N SER A 129 17.08 -1.61 -11.85
CA SER A 129 17.12 -1.91 -10.43
C SER A 129 16.52 -3.28 -10.14
N VAL A 130 17.16 -4.00 -9.24
CA VAL A 130 16.68 -5.26 -8.67
C VAL A 130 16.75 -5.13 -7.15
N ALA A 131 15.64 -5.35 -6.48
CA ALA A 131 15.58 -5.31 -5.03
C ALA A 131 14.90 -6.55 -4.47
N ALA A 132 15.34 -6.98 -3.29
CA ALA A 132 14.68 -7.98 -2.47
C ALA A 132 14.41 -7.39 -1.10
N PHE A 133 13.25 -7.70 -0.53
CA PHE A 133 12.88 -7.23 0.79
C PHE A 133 12.23 -8.34 1.62
N HIS A 134 12.41 -8.23 2.93
CA HIS A 134 11.69 -9.04 3.91
C HIS A 134 11.24 -8.14 5.06
N LYS A 135 9.95 -8.21 5.39
CA LYS A 135 9.34 -7.43 6.48
C LYS A 135 8.67 -8.39 7.45
N ARG A 136 8.95 -8.22 8.73
CA ARG A 136 8.28 -8.94 9.81
C ARG A 136 7.47 -7.93 10.64
N LEU A 137 6.20 -8.22 10.82
CA LEU A 137 5.25 -7.39 11.55
C LEU A 137 4.94 -8.03 12.91
N GLN A 138 4.81 -7.21 13.92
CA GLN A 138 4.29 -7.57 15.24
C GLN A 138 2.97 -6.81 15.45
N ASP A 139 1.99 -7.46 16.02
CA ASP A 139 0.66 -6.91 16.27
C ASP A 139 0.02 -6.24 15.01
N PRO A 140 0.01 -6.87 13.80
CA PRO A 140 -0.65 -6.30 12.63
C PRO A 140 -2.14 -6.10 12.89
N ILE A 141 -2.72 -5.00 12.39
CA ILE A 141 -4.12 -4.67 12.61
C ILE A 141 -4.95 -5.18 11.43
N PHE A 142 -6.02 -5.90 11.73
CA PHE A 142 -6.99 -6.42 10.78
C PHE A 142 -8.38 -5.87 11.07
N ILE A 143 -9.18 -5.70 10.04
CA ILE A 143 -10.63 -5.52 10.20
C ILE A 143 -11.24 -6.92 10.21
N GLY A 144 -11.78 -7.31 11.34
CA GLY A 144 -12.39 -8.61 11.55
C GLY A 144 -13.88 -8.50 11.85
N THR A 145 -14.67 -9.47 11.32
CA THR A 145 -16.08 -9.59 11.62
C THR A 145 -16.29 -10.81 12.51
N SER A 146 -17.00 -10.63 13.61
CA SER A 146 -17.40 -11.68 14.54
C SER A 146 -18.90 -11.62 14.79
N THR A 147 -19.49 -12.74 15.24
CA THR A 147 -20.93 -12.82 15.55
C THR A 147 -21.10 -12.98 17.06
N ILE A 148 -21.91 -12.11 17.68
CA ILE A 148 -22.31 -12.20 19.07
C ILE A 148 -23.78 -12.61 19.15
N GLY A 149 -24.11 -13.48 20.12
CA GLY A 149 -25.47 -14.03 20.26
C GLY A 149 -25.69 -15.26 19.40
N SER A 150 -26.91 -15.75 19.36
CA SER A 150 -27.29 -16.94 18.59
C SER A 150 -28.69 -16.81 17.99
N GLY A 151 -28.92 -17.49 16.86
CA GLY A 151 -30.20 -17.49 16.17
C GLY A 151 -30.62 -16.13 15.64
N VAL A 152 -31.91 -15.80 15.80
CA VAL A 152 -32.46 -14.52 15.30
C VAL A 152 -31.99 -13.28 16.07
N GLU A 153 -31.33 -13.43 17.20
CA GLU A 153 -30.77 -12.34 18.00
C GLU A 153 -29.26 -12.15 17.78
N SER A 154 -28.67 -12.86 16.81
CA SER A 154 -27.26 -12.71 16.50
C SER A 154 -26.97 -11.34 15.89
N LEU A 155 -25.90 -10.69 16.35
CA LEU A 155 -25.39 -9.42 15.85
C LEU A 155 -23.99 -9.65 15.24
N ARG A 156 -23.79 -9.25 14.01
CA ARG A 156 -22.47 -9.24 13.37
C ARG A 156 -21.74 -7.94 13.75
N ILE A 157 -20.58 -8.08 14.36
CA ILE A 157 -19.76 -6.93 14.77
C ILE A 157 -18.48 -6.93 13.97
N THR A 158 -18.26 -5.84 13.25
CA THR A 158 -17.03 -5.55 12.55
C THR A 158 -16.20 -4.57 13.37
N ARG A 159 -14.96 -4.96 13.70
CA ARG A 159 -14.03 -4.11 14.44
C ARG A 159 -12.57 -4.41 14.10
N PRO A 160 -11.65 -3.44 14.33
CA PRO A 160 -10.23 -3.68 14.20
C PRO A 160 -9.69 -4.54 15.37
N GLU A 161 -8.83 -5.50 15.04
CA GLU A 161 -8.17 -6.42 15.98
C GLU A 161 -6.69 -6.57 15.63
N ASN A 162 -5.84 -6.83 16.62
CA ASN A 162 -4.46 -7.21 16.37
C ASN A 162 -4.36 -8.72 16.12
N GLY A 163 -3.66 -9.10 15.06
CA GLY A 163 -3.09 -10.43 14.92
C GLY A 163 -1.76 -10.54 15.69
N ASP A 164 -1.22 -11.75 15.82
CA ASP A 164 0.01 -11.97 16.57
C ASP A 164 1.25 -11.53 15.77
N SER A 165 1.35 -11.98 14.52
CA SER A 165 2.49 -11.68 13.64
C SER A 165 2.09 -11.67 12.17
N GLY A 166 2.97 -11.08 11.35
CA GLY A 166 2.87 -11.15 9.89
C GLY A 166 4.23 -11.00 9.25
N GLU A 167 4.35 -11.50 8.03
CA GLU A 167 5.55 -11.33 7.24
C GLU A 167 5.24 -11.06 5.77
N ILE A 168 6.11 -10.32 5.11
CA ILE A 168 6.06 -10.06 3.68
C ILE A 168 7.46 -10.25 3.14
N THR A 169 7.61 -11.09 2.12
CA THR A 169 8.86 -11.24 1.37
C THR A 169 8.60 -10.94 -0.10
N GLY A 170 9.49 -10.21 -0.73
CA GLY A 170 9.27 -9.86 -2.12
C GLY A 170 10.51 -9.51 -2.91
N LEU A 171 10.29 -9.40 -4.22
CA LEU A 171 11.27 -8.98 -5.21
C LEU A 171 10.69 -7.83 -6.04
N GLU A 172 11.52 -6.83 -6.32
CA GLU A 172 11.19 -5.71 -7.17
C GLU A 172 12.19 -5.61 -8.31
N LEU A 173 11.65 -5.45 -9.52
CA LEU A 173 12.42 -5.20 -10.74
C LEU A 173 11.97 -3.87 -11.32
N ALA A 174 12.91 -3.01 -11.66
CA ALA A 174 12.60 -1.76 -12.35
C ALA A 174 13.55 -1.56 -13.53
N TRP A 175 12.99 -1.07 -14.64
CA TRP A 175 13.74 -0.67 -15.82
C TRP A 175 13.12 0.60 -16.39
N GLN A 176 13.98 1.60 -16.56
CA GLN A 176 13.65 2.84 -17.25
C GLN A 176 14.76 3.15 -18.21
N GLN A 177 14.45 3.51 -19.45
CA GLN A 177 15.45 3.90 -20.43
C GLN A 177 14.85 4.74 -21.56
N THR A 178 15.61 5.75 -22.01
CA THR A 178 15.41 6.45 -23.27
C THR A 178 16.30 5.85 -24.35
N PHE A 179 15.83 5.83 -25.59
CA PHE A 179 16.52 5.23 -26.75
C PHE A 179 16.94 6.29 -27.77
N ASP A 180 17.60 7.34 -27.33
CA ASP A 180 18.10 8.45 -28.16
C ASP A 180 19.20 8.03 -29.17
N GLN A 181 19.72 6.79 -29.07
CA GLN A 181 20.64 6.21 -30.04
C GLN A 181 19.93 5.59 -31.25
N LEU A 182 18.61 5.47 -31.22
CA LEU A 182 17.85 4.98 -32.38
C LEU A 182 17.87 6.02 -33.52
N PRO A 183 17.77 5.58 -34.79
CA PRO A 183 17.63 6.52 -35.89
C PRO A 183 16.29 7.27 -35.82
N ALA A 184 16.30 8.54 -36.24
CA ALA A 184 15.07 9.30 -36.37
C ALA A 184 14.02 8.59 -37.21
N PRO A 185 12.73 8.62 -36.89
CA PRO A 185 12.12 9.39 -35.78
C PRO A 185 12.03 8.65 -34.45
N PHE A 186 12.66 7.48 -34.28
CA PHE A 186 12.52 6.61 -33.09
C PHE A 186 13.40 7.02 -31.90
N ASP A 187 14.26 8.02 -32.08
CA ASP A 187 15.21 8.51 -31.08
C ASP A 187 14.59 9.36 -29.92
N GLY A 188 13.26 9.41 -29.88
CA GLY A 188 12.49 9.95 -28.75
C GLY A 188 11.77 8.87 -27.95
N LEU A 189 11.91 7.59 -28.34
CA LEU A 189 11.27 6.49 -27.64
C LEU A 189 11.92 6.21 -26.26
N GLY A 190 11.11 5.77 -25.34
CA GLY A 190 11.56 5.23 -24.06
C GLY A 190 10.59 4.23 -23.47
N VAL A 191 11.08 3.51 -22.48
CA VAL A 191 10.30 2.53 -21.72
C VAL A 191 10.42 2.80 -20.23
N TYR A 192 9.37 2.46 -19.51
CA TYR A 192 9.32 2.37 -18.07
C TYR A 192 8.64 1.06 -17.72
N ALA A 193 9.28 0.24 -16.90
CA ALA A 193 8.72 -1.01 -16.43
C ALA A 193 9.06 -1.18 -14.96
N ASN A 194 8.10 -1.59 -14.14
CA ASN A 194 8.37 -2.18 -12.85
C ASN A 194 7.47 -3.39 -12.61
N TYR A 195 8.01 -4.32 -11.85
CA TYR A 195 7.32 -5.52 -11.41
C TYR A 195 7.66 -5.78 -9.96
N THR A 196 6.64 -5.96 -9.14
CA THR A 196 6.77 -6.40 -7.76
C THR A 196 6.07 -7.74 -7.60
N TRP A 197 6.82 -8.71 -7.08
CA TRP A 197 6.28 -9.93 -6.51
C TRP A 197 6.39 -9.84 -5.00
N ALA A 198 5.28 -10.07 -4.28
CA ALA A 198 5.24 -10.07 -2.83
C ALA A 198 4.41 -11.26 -2.34
N ASP A 199 4.99 -12.07 -1.49
CA ASP A 199 4.29 -13.15 -0.77
C ASP A 199 4.15 -12.72 0.70
N SER A 200 2.95 -12.87 1.25
CA SER A 200 2.64 -12.44 2.61
C SER A 200 1.85 -13.50 3.35
N GLU A 201 2.13 -13.61 4.64
CA GLU A 201 1.39 -14.45 5.56
C GLU A 201 1.25 -13.72 6.90
N ALA A 202 0.11 -13.86 7.55
CA ALA A 202 -0.10 -13.31 8.88
C ALA A 202 -1.02 -14.21 9.71
N ASP A 203 -0.74 -14.24 11.01
CA ASP A 203 -1.56 -14.93 12.00
C ASP A 203 -2.79 -14.06 12.29
N LEU A 204 -3.96 -14.63 12.06
CA LEU A 204 -5.23 -13.97 12.33
C LEU A 204 -5.49 -13.87 13.85
N PRO A 205 -6.21 -12.83 14.28
CA PRO A 205 -6.69 -12.74 15.66
C PRO A 205 -7.44 -14.00 16.11
N PHE A 206 -7.47 -14.24 17.43
CA PHE A 206 -8.22 -15.34 18.05
C PHE A 206 -7.76 -16.76 17.68
N GLY A 207 -6.58 -16.93 17.08
CA GLY A 207 -6.03 -18.23 16.72
C GLY A 207 -6.82 -18.96 15.62
N ILE A 208 -7.56 -18.24 14.78
CA ILE A 208 -8.38 -18.83 13.71
C ILE A 208 -7.57 -19.22 12.45
N GLY A 209 -6.25 -19.16 12.51
CA GLY A 209 -5.34 -19.59 11.46
C GLY A 209 -4.60 -18.45 10.79
N LYS A 210 -4.14 -18.69 9.57
CA LYS A 210 -3.31 -17.76 8.79
C LYS A 210 -4.01 -17.28 7.54
N THR A 211 -3.63 -16.09 7.08
CA THR A 211 -4.11 -15.52 5.82
C THR A 211 -3.01 -14.70 5.15
N GLU A 212 -3.20 -14.32 3.88
CA GLU A 212 -2.42 -13.25 3.26
C GLU A 212 -2.73 -11.92 3.98
N LEU A 213 -1.76 -11.02 4.08
CA LEU A 213 -1.99 -9.68 4.64
C LEU A 213 -2.99 -8.90 3.79
N PRO A 214 -4.09 -8.39 4.38
CA PRO A 214 -5.07 -7.60 3.66
C PRO A 214 -4.43 -6.42 2.91
N GLY A 215 -4.93 -6.16 1.70
CA GLY A 215 -4.40 -5.10 0.84
C GLY A 215 -3.11 -5.45 0.09
N THR A 216 -2.51 -6.63 0.31
CA THR A 216 -1.27 -7.03 -0.34
C THR A 216 -1.54 -7.87 -1.58
N SER A 217 -1.29 -7.28 -2.76
CA SER A 217 -1.35 -8.01 -4.05
C SER A 217 -0.05 -8.75 -4.31
N ARG A 218 -0.13 -10.04 -4.65
CA ARG A 218 1.05 -10.87 -4.93
C ARG A 218 1.85 -10.40 -6.16
N HIS A 219 1.18 -9.87 -7.17
CA HIS A 219 1.79 -9.39 -8.40
C HIS A 219 1.31 -7.97 -8.72
N ASN A 220 2.25 -7.05 -8.89
CA ASN A 220 1.99 -5.70 -9.38
C ASN A 220 2.91 -5.44 -10.57
N VAL A 221 2.34 -4.98 -11.68
CA VAL A 221 3.04 -4.66 -12.92
C VAL A 221 2.68 -3.25 -13.34
N ASN A 222 3.69 -2.44 -13.65
CA ASN A 222 3.51 -1.18 -14.37
C ASN A 222 4.44 -1.22 -15.57
N PHE A 223 3.91 -0.96 -16.74
CA PHE A 223 4.67 -0.89 -17.98
C PHE A 223 4.19 0.29 -18.81
N ALA A 224 5.13 1.09 -19.30
CA ALA A 224 4.79 2.16 -20.22
C ALA A 224 5.82 2.27 -21.35
N VAL A 225 5.32 2.58 -22.53
CA VAL A 225 6.12 3.08 -23.65
C VAL A 225 5.79 4.55 -23.81
N PHE A 226 6.80 5.36 -24.00
CA PHE A 226 6.62 6.79 -24.22
C PHE A 226 7.49 7.28 -25.39
N TYR A 227 7.08 8.40 -25.95
CA TYR A 227 7.87 9.14 -26.94
C TYR A 227 7.90 10.60 -26.53
N GLU A 228 9.10 11.18 -26.47
CA GLU A 228 9.31 12.55 -26.06
C GLU A 228 10.35 13.20 -26.97
N LYS A 229 9.89 13.88 -28.02
CA LYS A 229 10.76 14.64 -28.94
C LYS A 229 9.97 15.63 -29.80
N HIS A 230 10.63 16.69 -30.23
CA HIS A 230 10.07 17.69 -31.17
C HIS A 230 8.76 18.32 -30.68
N GLY A 231 8.62 18.56 -29.36
CA GLY A 231 7.40 19.09 -28.77
C GLY A 231 6.27 18.08 -28.61
N LEU A 232 6.43 16.85 -29.14
CA LEU A 232 5.50 15.75 -28.93
C LEU A 232 5.91 14.92 -27.69
N ASN A 233 4.97 14.73 -26.78
CA ASN A 233 5.08 13.84 -25.65
C ASN A 233 3.88 12.90 -25.65
N THR A 234 4.11 11.59 -25.76
CA THR A 234 3.04 10.59 -25.71
C THR A 234 3.43 9.44 -24.78
N ARG A 235 2.45 8.86 -24.13
CA ARG A 235 2.65 7.74 -23.22
C ARG A 235 1.45 6.78 -23.29
N LEU A 236 1.75 5.50 -23.45
CA LEU A 236 0.82 4.40 -23.28
C LEU A 236 1.26 3.63 -22.04
N ALA A 237 0.41 3.59 -21.02
CA ALA A 237 0.72 3.00 -19.71
C ALA A 237 -0.24 1.85 -19.39
N TYR A 238 0.33 0.70 -19.05
CA TYR A 238 -0.38 -0.47 -18.56
C TYR A 238 -0.07 -0.66 -17.08
N ASN A 239 -1.12 -0.81 -16.27
CA ASN A 239 -1.03 -1.11 -14.85
C ASN A 239 -1.86 -2.37 -14.54
N SER A 240 -1.27 -3.32 -13.82
CA SER A 240 -1.95 -4.55 -13.41
C SER A 240 -1.62 -4.89 -11.96
N ARG A 241 -2.62 -5.30 -11.20
CA ARG A 241 -2.45 -5.91 -9.89
C ARG A 241 -3.26 -7.20 -9.80
N SER A 242 -2.73 -8.21 -9.12
CA SER A 242 -3.47 -9.44 -8.81
C SER A 242 -4.59 -9.19 -7.80
N ALA A 243 -5.51 -10.14 -7.67
CA ALA A 243 -6.50 -10.13 -6.60
C ALA A 243 -5.80 -10.17 -5.23
N PHE A 244 -6.48 -9.62 -4.21
CA PHE A 244 -6.01 -9.65 -2.82
C PHE A 244 -7.19 -9.66 -1.86
N ILE A 245 -6.98 -10.20 -0.67
CA ILE A 245 -7.94 -10.17 0.42
C ILE A 245 -8.06 -8.74 0.98
N GLN A 246 -9.28 -8.26 1.17
CA GLN A 246 -9.57 -6.98 1.79
C GLN A 246 -9.96 -7.15 3.26
N GLU A 247 -10.85 -8.08 3.53
CA GLU A 247 -11.44 -8.33 4.85
C GLU A 247 -11.55 -9.83 5.07
N PHE A 248 -11.36 -10.27 6.29
CA PHE A 248 -11.57 -11.67 6.66
C PHE A 248 -12.81 -11.80 7.55
N ASP A 249 -13.49 -12.95 7.46
CA ASP A 249 -14.57 -13.32 8.38
C ASP A 249 -14.05 -14.35 9.37
N ALA A 250 -14.13 -14.04 10.67
CA ALA A 250 -13.61 -14.90 11.73
C ALA A 250 -14.44 -16.17 11.94
N ALA A 251 -15.72 -16.15 11.56
CA ALA A 251 -16.63 -17.29 11.74
C ALA A 251 -16.62 -18.23 10.53
N ASP A 252 -16.52 -17.70 9.32
CA ASP A 252 -16.52 -18.48 8.08
C ASP A 252 -15.61 -17.84 7.03
N ARG A 253 -14.43 -18.44 6.80
CA ARG A 253 -13.48 -18.02 5.80
C ARG A 253 -14.02 -18.02 4.36
N GLY A 254 -15.13 -18.74 4.10
CA GLY A 254 -15.87 -18.67 2.85
C GLY A 254 -16.59 -17.35 2.62
N LEU A 255 -16.62 -16.48 3.63
CA LEU A 255 -17.16 -15.12 3.59
C LEU A 255 -16.11 -14.04 3.48
N ASP A 256 -14.82 -14.39 3.41
CA ASP A 256 -13.74 -13.43 3.18
C ASP A 256 -14.00 -12.57 1.94
N VAL A 257 -13.67 -11.29 2.03
CA VAL A 257 -13.90 -10.33 0.95
C VAL A 257 -12.61 -10.06 0.18
N TYR A 258 -12.69 -10.14 -1.13
CA TYR A 258 -11.57 -9.94 -2.04
C TYR A 258 -11.84 -8.83 -3.03
N TRP A 259 -10.80 -8.02 -3.33
CA TRP A 259 -10.73 -7.28 -4.59
C TRP A 259 -10.21 -8.21 -5.68
N ASP A 260 -10.90 -8.22 -6.83
CA ASP A 260 -10.45 -8.96 -8.01
C ASP A 260 -9.22 -8.29 -8.65
N ARG A 261 -8.54 -9.01 -9.53
CA ARG A 261 -7.45 -8.44 -10.32
C ARG A 261 -7.95 -7.24 -11.12
N ARG A 262 -7.09 -6.25 -11.28
CA ARG A 262 -7.37 -5.05 -12.06
C ARG A 262 -6.27 -4.84 -13.10
N GLU A 263 -6.67 -4.51 -14.32
CA GLU A 263 -5.78 -4.19 -15.44
C GLU A 263 -6.27 -2.92 -16.11
N LEU A 264 -5.45 -1.88 -16.13
CA LEU A 264 -5.77 -0.59 -16.72
C LEU A 264 -4.78 -0.30 -17.84
N LEU A 265 -5.29 0.29 -18.92
CA LEU A 265 -4.50 0.83 -19.99
C LEU A 265 -4.90 2.29 -20.18
N ASP A 266 -3.93 3.19 -20.06
CA ASP A 266 -4.11 4.63 -20.12
C ASP A 266 -3.25 5.20 -21.27
N PHE A 267 -3.76 6.23 -21.93
CA PHE A 267 -3.03 6.93 -22.98
C PHE A 267 -3.02 8.42 -22.70
N THR A 268 -1.86 9.05 -22.81
CA THR A 268 -1.70 10.50 -22.75
C THR A 268 -0.88 10.97 -23.94
N ALA A 269 -1.23 12.12 -24.48
CA ALA A 269 -0.48 12.79 -25.52
C ALA A 269 -0.52 14.31 -25.30
N SER A 270 0.59 14.98 -25.57
CA SER A 270 0.65 16.44 -25.66
C SER A 270 1.56 16.87 -26.79
N TYR A 271 1.21 17.97 -27.44
CA TYR A 271 2.02 18.56 -28.51
C TYR A 271 2.13 20.07 -28.34
N GLN A 272 3.35 20.50 -28.08
CA GLN A 272 3.69 21.94 -28.02
C GLN A 272 3.94 22.45 -29.45
N PHE A 273 2.96 23.12 -30.04
CA PHE A 273 3.04 23.61 -31.41
C PHE A 273 3.56 25.05 -31.53
N THR A 274 3.58 25.78 -30.42
CA THR A 274 4.35 27.04 -30.25
C THR A 274 5.00 27.08 -28.88
N SER A 275 5.85 28.07 -28.63
CA SER A 275 6.44 28.28 -27.29
C SER A 275 5.40 28.54 -26.18
N GLN A 276 4.21 28.94 -26.55
CA GLN A 276 3.14 29.34 -25.63
C GLN A 276 1.95 28.36 -25.62
N TRP A 277 1.75 27.58 -26.67
CA TRP A 277 0.57 26.74 -26.83
C TRP A 277 0.89 25.25 -26.87
N THR A 278 0.21 24.51 -26.05
CA THR A 278 0.25 23.04 -26.00
C THR A 278 -1.15 22.48 -26.11
N ALA A 279 -1.37 21.59 -27.08
CA ALA A 279 -2.57 20.75 -27.12
C ALA A 279 -2.33 19.46 -26.33
N PHE A 280 -3.34 18.95 -25.63
CA PHE A 280 -3.23 17.69 -24.93
C PHE A 280 -4.48 16.81 -25.08
N ALA A 281 -4.29 15.50 -24.96
CA ALA A 281 -5.32 14.47 -24.94
C ALA A 281 -4.98 13.43 -23.88
N GLU A 282 -5.98 13.04 -23.08
CA GLU A 282 -5.86 12.00 -22.07
C GLU A 282 -7.02 11.02 -22.20
N ILE A 283 -6.74 9.74 -22.15
CA ILE A 283 -7.74 8.69 -22.15
C ILE A 283 -7.38 7.71 -21.04
N ASN A 284 -8.21 7.64 -20.02
CA ASN A 284 -8.06 6.72 -18.92
C ASN A 284 -8.96 5.50 -19.11
N ASN A 285 -8.47 4.35 -18.71
CA ASN A 285 -9.19 3.07 -18.79
C ASN A 285 -9.63 2.71 -20.22
N LEU A 286 -8.70 2.74 -21.18
CA LEU A 286 -8.95 2.37 -22.58
C LEU A 286 -9.62 0.99 -22.75
N THR A 287 -9.33 0.07 -21.86
CA THR A 287 -9.86 -1.31 -21.85
C THR A 287 -11.27 -1.42 -21.28
N ASP A 288 -11.84 -0.34 -20.71
CA ASP A 288 -13.13 -0.34 -20.03
C ASP A 288 -13.19 -1.39 -18.89
N THR A 289 -12.09 -1.50 -18.16
CA THR A 289 -11.95 -2.46 -17.07
C THR A 289 -12.90 -2.12 -15.94
N LYS A 290 -13.63 -3.12 -15.47
CA LYS A 290 -14.52 -3.04 -14.31
C LYS A 290 -13.76 -3.42 -13.05
N GLN A 291 -14.13 -2.79 -11.92
CA GLN A 291 -13.66 -3.20 -10.60
C GLN A 291 -14.70 -4.12 -9.96
N ARG A 292 -14.22 -5.21 -9.38
CA ARG A 292 -15.07 -6.22 -8.77
C ARG A 292 -14.61 -6.53 -7.36
N ARG A 293 -15.56 -6.57 -6.44
CA ARG A 293 -15.40 -7.21 -5.12
C ARG A 293 -16.22 -8.49 -5.10
N TYR A 294 -15.68 -9.52 -4.47
CA TYR A 294 -16.38 -10.79 -4.34
C TYR A 294 -16.10 -11.43 -2.98
N GLN A 295 -16.96 -12.36 -2.57
CA GLN A 295 -16.92 -13.01 -1.28
C GLN A 295 -16.60 -14.49 -1.43
N GLY A 296 -15.49 -14.93 -0.85
CA GLY A 296 -15.00 -16.32 -0.87
C GLY A 296 -14.64 -16.79 -2.27
N VAL A 297 -15.64 -16.89 -3.14
CA VAL A 297 -15.47 -17.34 -4.53
C VAL A 297 -15.83 -16.26 -5.53
N ARG A 298 -15.06 -16.17 -6.62
CA ARG A 298 -15.15 -15.09 -7.61
C ARG A 298 -16.54 -14.87 -8.22
N ASN A 299 -17.39 -15.89 -8.20
CA ASN A 299 -18.76 -15.82 -8.72
C ASN A 299 -19.76 -15.21 -7.72
N ARG A 300 -19.41 -15.08 -6.45
CA ARG A 300 -20.21 -14.40 -5.43
C ARG A 300 -19.84 -12.92 -5.40
N VAL A 301 -20.39 -12.18 -6.36
CA VAL A 301 -20.08 -10.76 -6.54
C VAL A 301 -20.81 -9.95 -5.49
N LEU A 302 -20.07 -9.15 -4.70
CA LEU A 302 -20.61 -8.16 -3.76
C LEU A 302 -20.81 -6.82 -4.45
N GLU A 303 -19.85 -6.44 -5.28
CA GLU A 303 -19.82 -5.12 -5.91
C GLU A 303 -19.18 -5.21 -7.29
N LEU A 304 -19.76 -4.52 -8.24
CA LEU A 304 -19.23 -4.37 -9.58
C LEU A 304 -19.33 -2.90 -10.00
N GLU A 305 -18.21 -2.22 -10.00
CA GLU A 305 -18.11 -0.82 -10.40
C GLU A 305 -17.65 -0.72 -11.85
N GLN A 306 -18.35 0.08 -12.63
CA GLN A 306 -18.00 0.39 -14.01
C GLN A 306 -17.95 1.92 -14.19
N PHE A 307 -16.75 2.48 -14.16
CA PHE A 307 -16.53 3.92 -14.38
C PHE A 307 -16.45 4.27 -15.87
N GLY A 308 -16.25 3.27 -16.74
CA GLY A 308 -16.12 3.49 -18.18
C GLY A 308 -14.74 4.04 -18.58
N ARG A 309 -14.67 4.52 -19.81
CA ARG A 309 -13.52 5.25 -20.33
C ARG A 309 -13.71 6.74 -20.07
N ALA A 310 -12.72 7.37 -19.46
CA ALA A 310 -12.70 8.83 -19.31
C ALA A 310 -11.70 9.43 -20.29
N TRP A 311 -12.07 10.49 -20.97
CA TRP A 311 -11.19 11.20 -21.89
C TRP A 311 -11.31 12.71 -21.69
N GLN A 312 -10.19 13.37 -21.90
CA GLN A 312 -10.07 14.82 -21.82
C GLN A 312 -9.24 15.34 -23.00
N LEU A 313 -9.69 16.43 -23.59
CA LEU A 313 -8.98 17.18 -24.61
C LEU A 313 -8.89 18.63 -24.19
N GLY A 314 -7.76 19.28 -24.46
CA GLY A 314 -7.60 20.67 -24.08
C GLY A 314 -6.43 21.37 -24.75
N LEU A 315 -6.40 22.67 -24.53
CA LEU A 315 -5.32 23.56 -24.90
C LEU A 315 -4.80 24.27 -23.65
N ARG A 316 -3.50 24.35 -23.51
CA ARG A 316 -2.80 25.09 -22.46
C ARG A 316 -2.06 26.27 -23.08
N PHE A 317 -2.22 27.42 -22.49
CA PHE A 317 -1.48 28.64 -22.85
C PHE A 317 -0.57 29.06 -21.68
N GLU A 318 0.71 29.30 -21.98
CA GLU A 318 1.70 29.76 -21.02
C GLU A 318 2.25 31.13 -21.48
N TYR A 319 2.36 32.09 -20.54
CA TYR A 319 2.85 33.44 -20.81
C TYR A 319 4.37 33.48 -20.97
#